data_efe0a1adbebdfbbf7cee584394c84eb6
#
_entry.id   efe0a1adbebdfbbf7cee584394c84eb6
#
_cell.length_a   1.000
_cell.length_b   1.000
_cell.length_c   1.000
_cell.angle_alpha   90.00
_cell.angle_beta   90.00
_cell.angle_gamma   90.00
#
_symmetry.space_group_name_H-M   'P 1'
#
loop_
_entity.id
_entity.type
_entity.pdbx_description
1 polymer ?
#
loop_
_entity_poly.entity_id
_entity_poly.type
_entity_poly.pdbx_seq_one_letter_code
_entity_poly.pdbx_strand_id
1 'polypeptide(L)'
;MKLEDEVRHVSEDLDDDVLSDAVRALHRRVKIVHEFDIPYIAGYSKDGRTIYIDRHMPRTMDWKSAKVRLVPFLLTHEIVEKALLDELGLHYLHAHQIALRAERDAVKAAGIDWSAYQAVNKKNEKPISEEKLKKIPKDLDLTPYRDMSDFSTLERLLKAQR
;
A
#
# COMPACT_ATOMS: atom_id res chain seq x y z
N MET A 1 20.88 24.41 -23.30
CA MET A 1 20.55 22.96 -23.38
C MET A 1 21.22 22.15 -22.28
N LYS A 2 22.54 22.16 -22.20
CA LYS A 2 23.27 21.43 -21.16
C LYS A 2 22.94 21.84 -19.71
N LEU A 3 22.77 23.14 -19.44
CA LEU A 3 22.51 23.65 -18.11
C LEU A 3 21.09 23.31 -17.62
N GLU A 4 20.10 23.34 -18.51
CA GLU A 4 18.72 22.97 -18.19
C GLU A 4 18.58 21.48 -17.90
N ASP A 5 19.32 20.64 -18.63
CA ASP A 5 19.33 19.20 -18.41
C ASP A 5 20.04 18.84 -17.09
N GLU A 6 21.15 19.53 -16.77
CA GLU A 6 21.85 19.36 -15.48
C GLU A 6 20.98 19.81 -14.30
N VAL A 7 20.30 20.94 -14.41
CA VAL A 7 19.39 21.44 -13.36
C VAL A 7 18.20 20.50 -13.18
N ARG A 8 17.67 19.95 -14.27
CA ARG A 8 16.59 18.97 -14.21
C ARG A 8 17.02 17.71 -13.47
N HIS A 9 18.19 17.13 -13.81
CA HIS A 9 18.70 15.95 -13.14
C HIS A 9 18.96 16.18 -11.65
N VAL A 10 19.60 17.26 -11.28
CA VAL A 10 19.85 17.61 -9.87
C VAL A 10 18.54 17.82 -9.11
N SER A 11 17.53 18.41 -9.76
CA SER A 11 16.22 18.61 -9.16
C SER A 11 15.47 17.28 -8.98
N GLU A 12 15.53 16.39 -9.96
CA GLU A 12 14.94 15.06 -9.87
C GLU A 12 15.59 14.25 -8.75
N ASP A 13 16.91 14.25 -8.64
CA ASP A 13 17.65 13.54 -7.59
C ASP A 13 17.33 14.10 -6.19
N LEU A 14 17.27 15.43 -6.06
CA LEU A 14 16.91 16.08 -4.80
C LEU A 14 15.45 15.80 -4.41
N ASP A 15 14.55 15.82 -5.38
CA ASP A 15 13.14 15.54 -5.16
C ASP A 15 12.95 14.08 -4.71
N ASP A 16 13.69 13.13 -5.29
CA ASP A 16 13.66 11.72 -4.92
C ASP A 16 14.18 11.51 -3.49
N ASP A 17 15.27 12.17 -3.10
CA ASP A 17 15.83 12.10 -1.74
C ASP A 17 14.86 12.69 -0.71
N VAL A 18 14.28 13.85 -0.99
CA VAL A 18 13.29 14.50 -0.12
C VAL A 18 12.04 13.61 0.02
N LEU A 19 11.56 13.07 -1.08
CA LEU A 19 10.41 12.15 -1.07
C LEU A 19 10.71 10.90 -0.25
N SER A 20 11.88 10.29 -0.43
CA SER A 20 12.32 9.12 0.30
C SER A 20 12.40 9.38 1.81
N ASP A 21 12.94 10.53 2.22
CA ASP A 21 13.02 10.93 3.62
C ASP A 21 11.64 11.20 4.23
N ALA A 22 10.76 11.85 3.46
CA ALA A 22 9.37 12.08 3.87
C ALA A 22 8.62 10.75 4.06
N VAL A 23 8.75 9.83 3.13
CA VAL A 23 8.14 8.49 3.22
C VAL A 23 8.67 7.74 4.44
N ARG A 24 9.98 7.75 4.70
CA ARG A 24 10.56 7.14 5.91
C ARG A 24 10.02 7.76 7.19
N ALA A 25 9.86 9.08 7.22
CA ALA A 25 9.29 9.79 8.37
C ALA A 25 7.83 9.37 8.62
N LEU A 26 7.04 9.20 7.57
CA LEU A 26 5.67 8.71 7.65
C LEU A 26 5.62 7.25 8.11
N HIS A 27 6.52 6.39 7.62
CA HIS A 27 6.63 4.99 8.05
C HIS A 27 6.86 4.86 9.55
N ARG A 28 7.64 5.75 10.16
CA ARG A 28 7.91 5.75 11.61
C ARG A 28 6.72 6.17 12.47
N ARG A 29 5.72 6.81 11.89
CA ARG A 29 4.54 7.31 12.59
C ARG A 29 3.37 6.34 12.63
N VAL A 30 3.44 5.26 11.85
CA VAL A 30 2.36 4.28 11.75
C VAL A 30 2.73 2.99 12.45
N LYS A 31 1.73 2.35 13.03
CA LYS A 31 1.82 0.98 13.55
C LYS A 31 1.45 0.01 12.42
N ILE A 32 2.18 -1.09 12.30
CA ILE A 32 1.92 -2.14 11.32
C ILE A 32 1.41 -3.37 12.06
N VAL A 33 0.29 -3.92 11.61
CA VAL A 33 -0.36 -5.09 12.22
C VAL A 33 -0.65 -6.14 11.15
N HIS A 34 -0.26 -7.40 11.43
CA HIS A 34 -0.36 -8.54 10.51
C HIS A 34 -1.36 -9.62 10.99
N GLU A 35 -2.21 -9.31 11.95
CA GLU A 35 -3.00 -10.32 12.67
C GLU A 35 -4.42 -10.51 12.12
N PHE A 36 -4.83 -9.69 11.16
CA PHE A 36 -6.21 -9.60 10.72
C PHE A 36 -6.41 -10.11 9.29
N ASP A 37 -7.66 -10.41 8.96
CA ASP A 37 -8.10 -10.73 7.60
C ASP A 37 -8.45 -9.42 6.88
N ILE A 38 -7.71 -9.11 5.82
CA ILE A 38 -7.89 -7.88 5.04
C ILE A 38 -8.14 -8.25 3.58
N PRO A 39 -9.37 -8.14 3.06
CA PRO A 39 -9.72 -8.64 1.73
C PRO A 39 -8.94 -8.04 0.55
N TYR A 40 -8.47 -6.80 0.69
CA TYR A 40 -7.67 -6.13 -0.33
C TYR A 40 -6.16 -6.21 -0.07
N ILE A 41 -5.69 -7.27 0.61
CA ILE A 41 -4.29 -7.51 1.00
C ILE A 41 -3.84 -6.62 2.15
N ALA A 42 -4.09 -5.33 2.05
CA ALA A 42 -3.75 -4.34 3.06
C ALA A 42 -4.86 -3.30 3.19
N GLY A 43 -4.80 -2.54 4.24
CA GLY A 43 -5.74 -1.48 4.55
C GLY A 43 -5.23 -0.62 5.69
N TYR A 44 -6.03 0.29 6.16
CA TYR A 44 -5.65 1.24 7.20
C TYR A 44 -6.81 1.49 8.16
N SER A 45 -6.45 1.90 9.36
CA SER A 45 -7.44 2.38 10.33
C SER A 45 -8.08 3.70 9.86
N LYS A 46 -9.27 3.99 10.38
CA LYS A 46 -9.98 5.23 10.05
C LYS A 46 -9.15 6.48 10.34
N ASP A 47 -8.34 6.45 11.40
CA ASP A 47 -7.45 7.57 11.76
C ASP A 47 -6.10 7.56 11.04
N GLY A 48 -5.81 6.54 10.21
CA GLY A 48 -4.57 6.43 9.45
C GLY A 48 -3.33 6.11 10.27
N ARG A 49 -3.44 5.84 11.55
CA ARG A 49 -2.29 5.55 12.43
C ARG A 49 -1.83 4.11 12.39
N THR A 50 -2.69 3.21 11.94
CA THR A 50 -2.39 1.79 11.83
C THR A 50 -2.58 1.33 10.40
N ILE A 51 -1.60 0.61 9.88
CA ILE A 51 -1.68 -0.08 8.59
C ILE A 51 -1.84 -1.57 8.89
N TYR A 52 -2.87 -2.16 8.30
CA TYR A 52 -3.16 -3.58 8.40
C TYR A 52 -2.70 -4.27 7.14
N ILE A 53 -1.93 -5.35 7.29
CA ILE A 53 -1.56 -6.23 6.20
C ILE A 53 -2.18 -7.59 6.49
N ASP A 54 -2.83 -8.18 5.50
CA ASP A 54 -3.49 -9.47 5.66
C ASP A 54 -2.54 -10.52 6.24
N ARG A 55 -3.05 -11.30 7.19
CA ARG A 55 -2.25 -12.31 7.91
C ARG A 55 -1.69 -13.41 6.99
N HIS A 56 -2.30 -13.62 5.84
CA HIS A 56 -1.85 -14.63 4.86
C HIS A 56 -0.93 -14.05 3.79
N MET A 57 -0.76 -12.72 3.76
CA MET A 57 0.17 -12.10 2.81
C MET A 57 1.61 -12.45 3.19
N PRO A 58 2.44 -12.97 2.25
CA PRO A 58 3.84 -13.23 2.55
C PRO A 58 4.58 -11.94 2.91
N ARG A 59 5.52 -12.03 3.83
CA ARG A 59 6.31 -10.88 4.28
C ARG A 59 7.53 -10.61 3.42
N THR A 60 7.94 -11.62 2.65
CA THR A 60 9.12 -11.56 1.79
C THR A 60 8.85 -12.18 0.44
N MET A 61 9.63 -11.80 -0.54
CA MET A 61 9.74 -12.48 -1.83
C MET A 61 11.20 -12.79 -2.14
N ASP A 62 11.42 -13.79 -2.96
CA ASP A 62 12.74 -14.08 -3.50
C ASP A 62 13.01 -13.17 -4.70
N TRP A 63 14.14 -12.51 -4.71
CA TRP A 63 14.63 -11.72 -5.82
C TRP A 63 16.12 -11.96 -6.02
N LYS A 64 16.48 -12.58 -7.16
CA LYS A 64 17.84 -13.04 -7.40
C LYS A 64 18.28 -13.96 -6.25
N SER A 65 19.40 -13.69 -5.60
CA SER A 65 19.92 -14.52 -4.50
C SER A 65 19.50 -14.03 -3.11
N ALA A 66 18.57 -13.09 -3.02
CA ALA A 66 18.19 -12.45 -1.77
C ALA A 66 16.69 -12.60 -1.46
N LYS A 67 16.36 -12.53 -0.19
CA LYS A 67 14.99 -12.35 0.27
C LYS A 67 14.72 -10.86 0.49
N VAL A 68 13.66 -10.35 -0.14
CA VAL A 68 13.27 -8.95 -0.07
C VAL A 68 12.00 -8.82 0.75
N ARG A 69 11.97 -7.87 1.67
CA ARG A 69 10.78 -7.56 2.48
C ARG A 69 9.76 -6.82 1.63
N LEU A 70 8.52 -7.28 1.67
CA LEU A 70 7.40 -6.65 0.95
C LEU A 70 6.76 -5.48 1.71
N VAL A 71 6.86 -5.50 3.04
CA VAL A 71 6.20 -4.52 3.92
C VAL A 71 6.49 -3.06 3.56
N PRO A 72 7.74 -2.64 3.28
CA PRO A 72 8.00 -1.24 2.93
C PRO A 72 7.22 -0.75 1.71
N PHE A 73 7.01 -1.60 0.73
CA PHE A 73 6.30 -1.25 -0.51
C PHE A 73 4.79 -1.17 -0.29
N LEU A 74 4.22 -2.16 0.39
CA LEU A 74 2.80 -2.15 0.77
C LEU A 74 2.49 -0.96 1.68
N LEU A 75 3.39 -0.67 2.62
CA LEU A 75 3.26 0.46 3.54
C LEU A 75 3.25 1.79 2.80
N THR A 76 4.15 1.98 1.83
CA THR A 76 4.19 3.17 0.97
C THR A 76 2.85 3.36 0.25
N HIS A 77 2.31 2.30 -0.34
CA HIS A 77 1.00 2.33 -0.99
C HIS A 77 -0.09 2.80 -0.04
N GLU A 78 -0.24 2.14 1.09
CA GLU A 78 -1.33 2.41 2.04
C GLU A 78 -1.24 3.81 2.66
N ILE A 79 -0.05 4.29 2.98
CA ILE A 79 0.17 5.64 3.53
C ILE A 79 -0.22 6.70 2.50
N VAL A 80 0.24 6.57 1.26
CA VAL A 80 -0.07 7.53 0.19
C VAL A 80 -1.56 7.53 -0.11
N GLU A 81 -2.16 6.37 -0.24
CA GLU A 81 -3.60 6.23 -0.51
C GLU A 81 -4.44 6.89 0.59
N LYS A 82 -4.17 6.56 1.86
CA LYS A 82 -4.90 7.14 2.99
C LYS A 82 -4.75 8.65 3.08
N ALA A 83 -3.54 9.16 2.87
CA ALA A 83 -3.30 10.61 2.88
C ALA A 83 -4.10 11.32 1.78
N LEU A 84 -4.17 10.75 0.59
CA LEU A 84 -4.93 11.32 -0.52
C LEU A 84 -6.45 11.31 -0.27
N LEU A 85 -6.95 10.25 0.36
CA LEU A 85 -8.36 10.20 0.77
C LEU A 85 -8.68 11.27 1.81
N ASP A 86 -7.86 11.39 2.85
CA ASP A 86 -8.13 12.25 4.00
C ASP A 86 -7.85 13.73 3.71
N GLU A 87 -6.73 14.04 3.06
CA GLU A 87 -6.26 15.41 2.87
C GLU A 87 -6.87 16.07 1.62
N LEU A 88 -7.05 15.31 0.54
CA LEU A 88 -7.56 15.83 -0.72
C LEU A 88 -8.98 15.38 -1.04
N GLY A 89 -9.56 14.48 -0.25
CA GLY A 89 -10.91 13.97 -0.48
C GLY A 89 -11.08 13.25 -1.83
N LEU A 90 -10.00 12.62 -2.33
CA LEU A 90 -10.07 11.92 -3.60
C LEU A 90 -10.94 10.65 -3.48
N HIS A 91 -11.59 10.29 -4.58
CA HIS A 91 -12.18 8.97 -4.70
C HIS A 91 -11.09 7.89 -4.60
N TYR A 92 -11.39 6.80 -3.94
CA TYR A 92 -10.43 5.70 -3.73
C TYR A 92 -9.72 5.27 -5.01
N LEU A 93 -10.43 5.16 -6.12
CA LEU A 93 -9.83 4.72 -7.38
C LEU A 93 -8.69 5.64 -7.85
N HIS A 94 -8.84 6.95 -7.70
CA HIS A 94 -7.78 7.92 -8.01
C HIS A 94 -6.63 7.84 -7.02
N ALA A 95 -6.94 7.79 -5.73
CA ALA A 95 -5.94 7.64 -4.67
C ALA A 95 -5.12 6.36 -4.87
N HIS A 96 -5.78 5.25 -5.19
CA HIS A 96 -5.17 3.96 -5.45
C HIS A 96 -4.21 4.00 -6.64
N GLN A 97 -4.57 4.65 -7.75
CA GLN A 97 -3.70 4.78 -8.92
C GLN A 97 -2.44 5.59 -8.62
N ILE A 98 -2.55 6.66 -7.84
CA ILE A 98 -1.40 7.46 -7.41
C ILE A 98 -0.52 6.65 -6.45
N ALA A 99 -1.13 5.95 -5.50
CA ALA A 99 -0.43 5.08 -4.56
C ALA A 99 0.34 3.95 -5.27
N LEU A 100 -0.24 3.38 -6.33
CA LEU A 100 0.45 2.38 -7.17
C LEU A 100 1.72 2.94 -7.83
N ARG A 101 1.71 4.19 -8.27
CA ARG A 101 2.92 4.83 -8.83
C ARG A 101 4.00 5.00 -7.77
N ALA A 102 3.63 5.44 -6.57
CA ALA A 102 4.56 5.59 -5.45
C ALA A 102 5.17 4.24 -5.06
N GLU A 103 4.35 3.21 -4.97
CA GLU A 103 4.78 1.84 -4.70
C GLU A 103 5.73 1.32 -5.77
N ARG A 104 5.40 1.51 -7.04
CA ARG A 104 6.26 1.14 -8.18
C ARG A 104 7.61 1.83 -8.14
N ASP A 105 7.62 3.13 -7.86
CA ASP A 105 8.86 3.90 -7.78
C ASP A 105 9.74 3.41 -6.61
N ALA A 106 9.14 3.06 -5.47
CA ALA A 106 9.84 2.48 -4.33
C ALA A 106 10.44 1.11 -4.67
N VAL A 107 9.70 0.25 -5.37
CA VAL A 107 10.17 -1.07 -5.82
C VAL A 107 11.35 -0.93 -6.77
N LYS A 108 11.26 -0.03 -7.76
CA LYS A 108 12.33 0.25 -8.71
C LYS A 108 13.58 0.83 -8.02
N ALA A 109 13.40 1.76 -7.10
CA ALA A 109 14.49 2.33 -6.31
C ALA A 109 15.23 1.28 -5.49
N ALA A 110 14.55 0.23 -5.05
CA ALA A 110 15.15 -0.92 -4.37
C ALA A 110 15.85 -1.91 -5.32
N GLY A 111 15.86 -1.65 -6.63
CA GLY A 111 16.49 -2.51 -7.63
C GLY A 111 15.70 -3.76 -7.99
N ILE A 112 14.40 -3.79 -7.69
CA ILE A 112 13.53 -4.93 -7.94
C ILE A 112 12.71 -4.67 -9.20
N ASP A 113 12.53 -5.70 -10.02
CA ASP A 113 11.66 -5.63 -11.19
C ASP A 113 10.20 -5.52 -10.76
N TRP A 114 9.51 -4.49 -11.25
CA TRP A 114 8.11 -4.23 -10.93
C TRP A 114 7.20 -5.42 -11.30
N SER A 115 7.41 -6.05 -12.45
CA SER A 115 6.59 -7.19 -12.85
C SER A 115 6.77 -8.40 -11.95
N ALA A 116 7.98 -8.64 -11.45
CA ALA A 116 8.24 -9.71 -10.47
C ALA A 116 7.53 -9.44 -9.13
N TYR A 117 7.59 -8.20 -8.66
CA TYR A 117 6.88 -7.78 -7.45
C TYR A 117 5.36 -7.88 -7.62
N GLN A 118 4.80 -7.37 -8.72
CA GLN A 118 3.38 -7.47 -9.02
C GLN A 118 2.90 -8.92 -9.09
N ALA A 119 3.71 -9.83 -9.63
CA ALA A 119 3.36 -11.24 -9.71
C ALA A 119 3.11 -11.87 -8.33
N VAL A 120 3.88 -11.47 -7.31
CA VAL A 120 3.68 -11.90 -5.92
C VAL A 120 2.36 -11.37 -5.38
N ASN A 121 2.07 -10.10 -5.56
CA ASN A 121 0.80 -9.50 -5.12
C ASN A 121 -0.38 -10.16 -5.83
N LYS A 122 -0.32 -10.30 -7.13
CA LYS A 122 -1.39 -10.89 -7.94
C LYS A 122 -1.68 -12.34 -7.58
N LYS A 123 -0.66 -13.12 -7.26
CA LYS A 123 -0.79 -14.50 -6.79
C LYS A 123 -1.59 -14.60 -5.49
N ASN A 124 -1.47 -13.60 -4.62
CA ASN A 124 -2.10 -13.59 -3.31
C ASN A 124 -3.46 -12.86 -3.27
N GLU A 125 -3.77 -12.01 -4.26
CA GLU A 125 -5.01 -11.23 -4.29
C GLU A 125 -6.26 -12.09 -4.20
N LYS A 126 -6.40 -13.08 -5.07
CA LYS A 126 -7.60 -13.90 -5.15
C LYS A 126 -7.81 -14.76 -3.90
N PRO A 127 -6.81 -15.54 -3.43
CA PRO A 127 -6.96 -16.32 -2.21
C PRO A 127 -7.32 -15.45 -0.99
N ILE A 128 -6.70 -14.28 -0.86
CA ILE A 128 -6.97 -13.37 0.25
C ILE A 128 -8.37 -12.76 0.14
N SER A 129 -8.80 -12.35 -1.06
CA SER A 129 -10.14 -11.78 -1.27
C SER A 129 -11.26 -12.77 -0.99
N GLU A 130 -11.00 -14.07 -1.17
CA GLU A 130 -11.97 -15.16 -0.96
C GLU A 130 -11.87 -15.82 0.42
N GLU A 131 -10.93 -15.43 1.26
CA GLU A 131 -10.76 -16.02 2.59
C GLU A 131 -11.95 -15.76 3.50
N LYS A 132 -12.15 -16.68 4.45
CA LYS A 132 -13.16 -16.49 5.50
C LYS A 132 -12.70 -15.40 6.45
N LEU A 133 -13.51 -14.35 6.62
CA LEU A 133 -13.23 -13.24 7.51
C LEU A 133 -13.51 -13.65 8.96
N LYS A 134 -12.47 -14.05 9.69
CA LYS A 134 -12.57 -14.48 11.10
C LYS A 134 -12.20 -13.37 12.08
N LYS A 135 -11.24 -12.54 11.71
CA LYS A 135 -10.73 -11.50 12.59
C LYS A 135 -10.51 -10.22 11.79
N ILE A 136 -11.35 -9.24 12.01
CA ILE A 136 -11.37 -7.96 11.29
C ILE A 136 -11.11 -6.82 12.28
N PRO A 137 -10.27 -5.81 11.93
CA PRO A 137 -10.13 -4.63 12.77
C PRO A 137 -11.45 -3.86 12.84
N LYS A 138 -11.84 -3.46 14.04
CA LYS A 138 -13.07 -2.67 14.25
C LYS A 138 -12.98 -1.27 13.67
N ASP A 139 -11.77 -0.75 13.55
CA ASP A 139 -11.48 0.59 13.03
C ASP A 139 -10.97 0.59 11.59
N LEU A 140 -11.10 -0.52 10.87
CA LEU A 140 -10.74 -0.59 9.45
C LEU A 140 -11.55 0.43 8.66
N ASP A 141 -10.85 1.25 7.87
CA ASP A 141 -11.50 2.18 6.95
C ASP A 141 -12.15 1.40 5.80
N LEU A 142 -13.47 1.52 5.69
CA LEU A 142 -14.25 0.81 4.69
C LEU A 142 -14.46 1.61 3.40
N THR A 143 -13.89 2.81 3.31
CA THR A 143 -14.00 3.68 2.13
C THR A 143 -13.56 2.96 0.84
N PRO A 144 -12.46 2.21 0.80
CA PRO A 144 -12.06 1.48 -0.40
C PRO A 144 -13.17 0.57 -0.96
N TYR A 145 -13.83 -0.16 -0.08
CA TYR A 145 -14.89 -1.11 -0.47
C TYR A 145 -16.16 -0.42 -0.94
N ARG A 146 -16.50 0.71 -0.31
CA ARG A 146 -17.66 1.55 -0.72
C ARG A 146 -17.42 2.20 -2.06
N ASP A 147 -16.28 2.84 -2.23
CA ASP A 147 -15.94 3.56 -3.46
C ASP A 147 -15.82 2.62 -4.66
N MET A 148 -15.36 1.38 -4.45
CA MET A 148 -15.31 0.34 -5.47
C MET A 148 -16.67 -0.32 -5.71
N SER A 149 -17.71 0.05 -4.96
CA SER A 149 -19.01 -0.61 -5.01
C SER A 149 -18.92 -2.13 -4.78
N ASP A 150 -17.95 -2.55 -4.00
CA ASP A 150 -17.76 -3.96 -3.63
C ASP A 150 -18.65 -4.31 -2.43
N PHE A 151 -19.96 -4.29 -2.68
CA PHE A 151 -20.97 -4.48 -1.63
C PHE A 151 -20.94 -5.86 -1.03
N SER A 152 -20.55 -6.88 -1.79
CA SER A 152 -20.40 -8.24 -1.28
C SER A 152 -19.34 -8.31 -0.19
N THR A 153 -18.15 -7.79 -0.44
CA THR A 153 -17.06 -7.72 0.54
C THR A 153 -17.41 -6.80 1.71
N LEU A 154 -18.02 -5.65 1.43
CA LEU A 154 -18.46 -4.70 2.45
C LEU A 154 -19.45 -5.34 3.42
N GLU A 155 -20.42 -6.08 2.93
CA GLU A 155 -21.39 -6.81 3.76
C GLU A 155 -20.71 -7.86 4.65
N ARG A 156 -19.76 -8.61 4.10
CA ARG A 156 -18.97 -9.59 4.84
C ARG A 156 -18.17 -8.93 5.97
N LEU A 157 -17.53 -7.80 5.70
CA LEU A 157 -16.79 -7.03 6.69
C LEU A 157 -17.70 -6.51 7.80
N LEU A 158 -18.83 -5.92 7.45
CA LEU A 158 -19.78 -5.41 8.44
C LEU A 158 -20.36 -6.52 9.34
N LYS A 159 -20.63 -7.69 8.79
CA LYS A 159 -21.05 -8.85 9.59
C LYS A 159 -19.94 -9.35 10.52
N ALA A 160 -18.71 -9.39 10.04
CA ALA A 160 -17.57 -9.87 10.83
C ALA A 160 -17.14 -8.90 11.94
N GLN A 161 -17.46 -7.61 11.82
CA GLN A 161 -17.19 -6.59 12.84
C GLN A 161 -18.20 -6.59 14.00
N ARG A 162 -19.34 -7.25 13.83
CA ARG A 162 -20.36 -7.38 14.87
C ARG A 162 -19.93 -8.42 15.92
#